data_afab1986fbd4ffccbfdbf46240c201de
#
_entry.id   afab1986fbd4ffccbfdbf46240c201de
#
_cell.length_a   1.000
_cell.length_b   1.000
_cell.length_c   1.000
_cell.angle_alpha   90.00
_cell.angle_beta   90.00
_cell.angle_gamma   90.00
#
_symmetry.space_group_name_H-M   'P 1'
#
loop_
_entity.id
_entity.type
_entity.pdbx_description
1 polymer ?
#
loop_
_entity_poly.entity_id
_entity_poly.type
_entity_poly.pdbx_seq_one_letter_code
_entity_poly.pdbx_strand_id
1 'polypeptide(L)'
;MNDNFFISKAIDLATKGKFNTKPGVNVGSVIVKNEKIIGQGFYENFGGRHAEINAINDVKKRYKKNFSSQISGSEIYITLEPCSKKGKTGACVEELKKYDFKRIIIGSEDPSQNGLEKLRKAGYKVKNLNDQRCIDLNKGFLHKAKLKRPFIRAKVAMSADSKSVFLSKKRKWITGMPARNDVQYLRAESDIILTGAGTINEDVPSMNVRLKKILAHKAFSQPKRYVFSKDMVLDWNAPFFELPGQKVVVTSKRGLPKSARNIKNLSLLNCKSYGQFLDPKNFVEKISKLPVNDILLES
;
A
#
# COMPACT_ATOMS: atom_id res chain seq x y z
N MET A 1 24.88 4.10 -20.01
CA MET A 1 24.46 3.45 -18.76
C MET A 1 23.04 2.96 -18.88
N ASN A 2 22.75 1.73 -18.46
CA ASN A 2 21.42 1.15 -18.59
C ASN A 2 20.55 1.54 -17.35
N ASP A 3 19.92 2.72 -17.42
CA ASP A 3 19.03 3.23 -16.35
C ASP A 3 17.94 2.21 -16.00
N ASN A 4 17.44 1.44 -17.01
CA ASN A 4 16.40 0.43 -16.80
C ASN A 4 16.87 -0.74 -15.92
N PHE A 5 18.13 -1.14 -16.03
CA PHE A 5 18.70 -2.19 -15.18
C PHE A 5 18.73 -1.76 -13.70
N PHE A 6 19.26 -0.56 -13.42
CA PHE A 6 19.40 -0.09 -12.04
C PHE A 6 18.08 0.28 -11.39
N ILE A 7 17.13 0.87 -12.14
CA ILE A 7 15.79 1.11 -11.59
C ILE A 7 15.06 -0.20 -11.30
N SER A 8 15.25 -1.26 -12.12
CA SER A 8 14.72 -2.59 -11.84
C SER A 8 15.27 -3.15 -10.52
N LYS A 9 16.57 -2.97 -10.23
CA LYS A 9 17.16 -3.35 -8.95
C LYS A 9 16.56 -2.58 -7.76
N ALA A 10 16.29 -1.29 -7.94
CA ALA A 10 15.59 -0.49 -6.93
C ALA A 10 14.13 -0.98 -6.72
N ILE A 11 13.42 -1.39 -7.78
CA ILE A 11 12.09 -1.99 -7.70
C ILE A 11 12.13 -3.32 -6.92
N ASP A 12 13.09 -4.20 -7.21
CA ASP A 12 13.28 -5.46 -6.48
C ASP A 12 13.48 -5.22 -4.97
N LEU A 13 14.21 -4.16 -4.60
CA LEU A 13 14.37 -3.76 -3.20
C LEU A 13 13.07 -3.23 -2.59
N ALA A 14 12.34 -2.37 -3.31
CA ALA A 14 11.07 -1.82 -2.84
C ALA A 14 10.05 -2.91 -2.49
N THR A 15 10.02 -4.01 -3.27
CA THR A 15 9.10 -5.13 -3.02
C THR A 15 9.35 -5.85 -1.69
N LYS A 16 10.56 -5.79 -1.13
CA LYS A 16 10.88 -6.40 0.18
C LYS A 16 10.14 -5.73 1.34
N GLY A 17 9.82 -4.42 1.22
CA GLY A 17 9.05 -3.67 2.21
C GLY A 17 7.53 -3.77 2.07
N LYS A 18 7.03 -4.37 0.97
CA LYS A 18 5.64 -4.26 0.48
C LYS A 18 4.55 -4.48 1.52
N PHE A 19 4.75 -5.35 2.50
CA PHE A 19 3.73 -5.67 3.51
C PHE A 19 3.96 -4.98 4.86
N ASN A 20 5.05 -4.22 5.00
CA ASN A 20 5.46 -3.60 6.25
C ASN A 20 5.26 -2.07 6.26
N THR A 21 5.03 -1.45 5.10
CA THR A 21 5.09 0.01 4.94
C THR A 21 3.74 0.71 5.03
N LYS A 22 2.64 -0.04 5.13
CA LYS A 22 1.28 0.57 5.17
C LYS A 22 1.06 1.46 6.41
N PRO A 23 0.35 2.56 6.24
CA PRO A 23 -0.25 3.18 5.04
C PRO A 23 0.72 4.05 4.22
N GLY A 24 2.03 3.81 4.31
CA GLY A 24 3.07 4.53 3.57
C GLY A 24 3.29 3.98 2.16
N VAL A 25 4.50 4.20 1.65
CA VAL A 25 4.92 3.90 0.28
C VAL A 25 5.96 2.79 0.23
N ASN A 26 6.06 2.13 -0.92
CA ASN A 26 7.11 1.15 -1.20
C ASN A 26 8.20 1.83 -2.02
N VAL A 27 9.35 2.05 -1.42
CA VAL A 27 10.48 2.73 -2.06
C VAL A 27 11.73 1.89 -1.95
N GLY A 28 12.45 1.81 -3.05
CA GLY A 28 13.78 1.22 -3.12
C GLY A 28 14.76 2.20 -3.74
N SER A 29 16.02 2.08 -3.36
CA SER A 29 17.09 2.92 -3.85
C SER A 29 18.38 2.13 -4.03
N VAL A 30 19.11 2.42 -5.12
CA VAL A 30 20.46 1.92 -5.34
C VAL A 30 21.40 3.08 -5.68
N ILE A 31 22.63 3.00 -5.17
CA ILE A 31 23.72 3.95 -5.49
C ILE A 31 24.73 3.21 -6.36
N VAL A 32 25.09 3.82 -7.49
CA VAL A 32 25.88 3.20 -8.55
C VAL A 32 27.12 4.06 -8.83
N LYS A 33 28.28 3.44 -8.90
CA LYS A 33 29.53 4.05 -9.36
C LYS A 33 30.25 3.13 -10.33
N ASN A 34 30.67 3.64 -11.49
CA ASN A 34 31.34 2.86 -12.52
C ASN A 34 30.58 1.55 -12.84
N GLU A 35 29.27 1.67 -13.08
CA GLU A 35 28.35 0.57 -13.38
C GLU A 35 28.22 -0.52 -12.31
N LYS A 36 28.78 -0.31 -11.11
CA LYS A 36 28.64 -1.22 -9.97
C LYS A 36 27.74 -0.62 -8.90
N ILE A 37 26.85 -1.44 -8.35
CA ILE A 37 26.03 -1.05 -7.19
C ILE A 37 26.93 -1.02 -5.95
N ILE A 38 27.15 0.17 -5.40
CA ILE A 38 27.97 0.40 -4.22
C ILE A 38 27.14 0.54 -2.94
N GLY A 39 25.83 0.81 -3.05
CA GLY A 39 24.90 0.88 -1.92
C GLY A 39 23.50 0.57 -2.35
N GLN A 40 22.70 0.02 -1.42
CA GLN A 40 21.32 -0.33 -1.65
C GLN A 40 20.49 -0.14 -0.39
N GLY A 41 19.23 0.23 -0.57
CA GLY A 41 18.30 0.45 0.53
C GLY A 41 16.85 0.37 0.07
N PHE A 42 15.96 0.11 1.02
CA PHE A 42 14.53 0.18 0.79
C PHE A 42 13.83 0.69 2.05
N TYR A 43 12.62 1.14 1.91
CA TYR A 43 11.78 1.53 3.04
C TYR A 43 11.27 0.26 3.74
N GLU A 44 11.83 -0.05 4.90
CA GLU A 44 11.63 -1.35 5.55
C GLU A 44 10.28 -1.46 6.26
N ASN A 45 9.87 -0.38 6.92
CA ASN A 45 8.62 -0.32 7.68
C ASN A 45 8.14 1.10 7.88
N PHE A 46 6.84 1.26 8.10
CA PHE A 46 6.21 2.56 8.32
C PHE A 46 6.82 3.33 9.50
N GLY A 47 7.24 4.57 9.23
CA GLY A 47 7.90 5.44 10.21
C GLY A 47 9.40 5.19 10.38
N GLY A 48 9.98 4.23 9.63
CA GLY A 48 11.41 3.95 9.57
C GLY A 48 12.19 4.91 8.67
N ARG A 49 13.49 4.59 8.47
CA ARG A 49 14.36 5.36 7.57
C ARG A 49 13.95 5.12 6.12
N HIS A 50 13.98 6.19 5.32
CA HIS A 50 13.66 6.12 3.90
C HIS A 50 14.73 5.37 3.11
N ALA A 51 14.37 4.90 1.91
CA ALA A 51 15.22 4.05 1.07
C ALA A 51 16.56 4.72 0.72
N GLU A 52 16.54 6.01 0.43
CA GLU A 52 17.72 6.80 0.10
C GLU A 52 18.71 6.81 1.26
N ILE A 53 18.22 7.03 2.48
CA ILE A 53 19.04 7.06 3.70
C ILE A 53 19.63 5.67 3.97
N ASN A 54 18.85 4.63 3.76
CA ASN A 54 19.33 3.25 3.91
C ASN A 54 20.41 2.91 2.86
N ALA A 55 20.25 3.36 1.60
CA ALA A 55 21.24 3.17 0.56
C ALA A 55 22.56 3.91 0.86
N ILE A 56 22.48 5.15 1.35
CA ILE A 56 23.66 5.93 1.77
C ILE A 56 24.36 5.24 2.96
N ASN A 57 23.59 4.77 3.94
CA ASN A 57 24.14 4.06 5.09
C ASN A 57 24.79 2.73 4.71
N ASP A 58 24.29 2.06 3.68
CA ASP A 58 24.91 0.84 3.14
C ASP A 58 26.28 1.15 2.52
N VAL A 59 26.41 2.25 1.76
CA VAL A 59 27.73 2.73 1.27
C VAL A 59 28.66 3.04 2.45
N LYS A 60 28.17 3.76 3.47
CA LYS A 60 28.98 4.07 4.67
C LYS A 60 29.49 2.82 5.37
N LYS A 61 28.62 1.82 5.51
CA LYS A 61 28.95 0.54 6.14
C LYS A 61 30.00 -0.25 5.35
N ARG A 62 29.85 -0.30 4.02
CA ARG A 62 30.74 -1.09 3.13
C ARG A 62 32.11 -0.46 2.98
N TYR A 63 32.18 0.86 2.83
CA TYR A 63 33.42 1.54 2.43
C TYR A 63 34.09 2.34 3.56
N LYS A 64 33.44 2.49 4.70
CA LYS A 64 34.02 3.10 5.93
C LYS A 64 34.81 4.39 5.63
N LYS A 65 36.14 4.38 5.80
CA LYS A 65 37.02 5.53 5.53
C LYS A 65 36.96 6.03 4.09
N ASN A 66 36.66 5.15 3.12
CA ASN A 66 36.59 5.49 1.70
C ASN A 66 35.19 5.95 1.26
N PHE A 67 34.23 6.14 2.20
CA PHE A 67 32.85 6.51 1.89
C PHE A 67 32.75 7.74 1.00
N SER A 68 33.43 8.86 1.37
CA SER A 68 33.36 10.13 0.66
C SER A 68 33.83 10.00 -0.81
N SER A 69 34.92 9.29 -1.06
CA SER A 69 35.42 9.05 -2.41
C SER A 69 34.52 8.13 -3.21
N GLN A 70 33.83 7.20 -2.58
CA GLN A 70 32.92 6.29 -3.26
C GLN A 70 31.61 6.96 -3.64
N ILE A 71 31.03 7.78 -2.77
CA ILE A 71 29.74 8.41 -3.03
C ILE A 71 29.84 9.61 -3.97
N SER A 72 30.94 10.38 -3.92
CA SER A 72 31.19 11.50 -4.86
C SER A 72 31.27 11.01 -6.31
N GLY A 73 30.55 11.69 -7.20
CA GLY A 73 30.45 11.35 -8.62
C GLY A 73 29.65 10.07 -8.90
N SER A 74 29.02 9.46 -7.89
CA SER A 74 28.10 8.32 -8.09
C SER A 74 26.73 8.77 -8.60
N GLU A 75 25.89 7.82 -8.97
CA GLU A 75 24.52 8.03 -9.38
C GLU A 75 23.59 7.34 -8.40
N ILE A 76 22.44 7.96 -8.11
CA ILE A 76 21.42 7.35 -7.26
C ILE A 76 20.13 7.13 -8.05
N TYR A 77 19.57 5.92 -7.93
CA TYR A 77 18.29 5.51 -8.51
C TYR A 77 17.29 5.31 -7.40
N ILE A 78 16.12 5.91 -7.51
CA ILE A 78 15.08 5.90 -6.49
C ILE A 78 13.74 5.64 -7.16
N THR A 79 12.95 4.70 -6.67
CA THR A 79 11.69 4.32 -7.33
C THR A 79 10.59 5.38 -7.21
N LEU A 80 10.66 6.28 -6.23
CA LEU A 80 9.70 7.37 -5.99
C LEU A 80 10.46 8.67 -5.70
N GLU A 81 9.90 9.80 -6.08
CA GLU A 81 10.43 11.13 -5.78
C GLU A 81 10.83 11.29 -4.31
N PRO A 82 12.05 11.75 -3.99
CA PRO A 82 12.50 12.00 -2.64
C PRO A 82 11.64 13.05 -1.93
N CYS A 83 11.30 12.79 -0.68
CA CYS A 83 10.47 13.71 0.09
C CYS A 83 11.18 15.05 0.29
N SER A 84 10.41 16.14 0.10
CA SER A 84 10.86 17.52 0.20
C SER A 84 10.40 18.24 1.46
N LYS A 85 9.48 17.61 2.22
CA LYS A 85 8.91 18.12 3.47
C LYS A 85 9.56 17.39 4.65
N LYS A 86 9.83 18.13 5.72
CA LYS A 86 10.33 17.57 6.96
C LYS A 86 9.21 16.75 7.62
N GLY A 87 9.39 15.44 7.70
CA GLY A 87 8.51 14.51 8.42
C GLY A 87 9.09 14.16 9.79
N LYS A 88 8.85 12.92 10.26
CA LYS A 88 9.47 12.37 11.48
C LYS A 88 10.99 12.26 11.35
N THR A 89 11.48 12.01 10.16
CA THR A 89 12.88 12.10 9.76
C THR A 89 13.08 13.35 8.90
N GLY A 90 14.30 13.87 8.79
CA GLY A 90 14.58 15.01 7.90
C GLY A 90 14.15 14.72 6.46
N ALA A 91 13.95 15.76 5.64
CA ALA A 91 13.63 15.58 4.22
C ALA A 91 14.78 14.88 3.48
N CYS A 92 14.47 13.87 2.66
CA CYS A 92 15.49 13.15 1.88
C CYS A 92 16.24 14.08 0.92
N VAL A 93 15.55 15.07 0.35
CA VAL A 93 16.19 16.12 -0.48
C VAL A 93 17.33 16.79 0.23
N GLU A 94 17.16 17.17 1.51
CA GLU A 94 18.21 17.84 2.28
C GLU A 94 19.38 16.91 2.63
N GLU A 95 19.13 15.63 2.80
CA GLU A 95 20.21 14.65 2.97
C GLU A 95 20.98 14.42 1.68
N LEU A 96 20.26 14.27 0.54
CA LEU A 96 20.88 14.07 -0.77
C LEU A 96 21.81 15.23 -1.16
N LYS A 97 21.46 16.48 -0.81
CA LYS A 97 22.27 17.67 -1.07
C LYS A 97 23.63 17.68 -0.36
N LYS A 98 23.85 16.82 0.62
CA LYS A 98 25.16 16.71 1.30
C LYS A 98 26.20 15.94 0.49
N TYR A 99 25.81 15.34 -0.62
CA TYR A 99 26.66 14.45 -1.42
C TYR A 99 26.71 14.90 -2.88
N ASP A 100 27.87 14.80 -3.50
CA ASP A 100 28.09 15.14 -4.90
C ASP A 100 27.68 13.97 -5.81
N PHE A 101 26.37 13.82 -6.06
CA PHE A 101 25.86 12.86 -7.02
C PHE A 101 25.98 13.41 -8.45
N LYS A 102 26.57 12.62 -9.36
CA LYS A 102 26.65 12.93 -10.79
C LYS A 102 25.26 13.04 -11.44
N ARG A 103 24.35 12.13 -11.07
CA ARG A 103 22.96 12.11 -11.52
C ARG A 103 22.04 11.56 -10.42
N ILE A 104 20.81 12.06 -10.38
CA ILE A 104 19.73 11.52 -9.56
C ILE A 104 18.64 11.04 -10.51
N ILE A 105 18.33 9.74 -10.49
CA ILE A 105 17.37 9.10 -11.38
C ILE A 105 16.18 8.65 -10.56
N ILE A 106 14.98 9.04 -10.98
CA ILE A 106 13.73 8.80 -10.26
C ILE A 106 12.80 7.98 -11.13
N GLY A 107 12.16 6.96 -10.55
CA GLY A 107 11.24 6.10 -11.25
C GLY A 107 9.87 6.74 -11.49
N SER A 108 9.33 7.43 -10.48
CA SER A 108 8.03 8.12 -10.57
C SER A 108 7.99 9.36 -9.69
N GLU A 109 7.19 10.35 -10.09
CA GLU A 109 6.91 11.56 -9.30
C GLU A 109 5.92 11.28 -8.16
N ASP A 110 6.01 12.11 -7.11
CA ASP A 110 5.02 12.19 -6.04
C ASP A 110 4.28 13.53 -6.14
N PRO A 111 2.99 13.54 -6.53
CA PRO A 111 2.21 14.78 -6.69
C PRO A 111 2.05 15.60 -5.40
N SER A 112 2.42 15.07 -4.25
CA SER A 112 2.37 15.75 -2.96
C SER A 112 3.69 16.42 -2.56
N GLN A 113 4.76 16.23 -3.35
CA GLN A 113 6.11 16.70 -3.10
C GLN A 113 6.54 17.71 -4.18
N ASN A 114 7.75 18.24 -4.01
CA ASN A 114 8.46 19.05 -5.00
C ASN A 114 9.97 18.78 -4.92
N GLY A 115 10.34 17.54 -4.65
CA GLY A 115 11.72 17.11 -4.46
C GLY A 115 12.57 17.24 -5.72
N LEU A 116 11.98 16.87 -6.88
CA LEU A 116 12.67 17.01 -8.17
C LEU A 116 13.08 18.47 -8.45
N GLU A 117 12.15 19.39 -8.27
CA GLU A 117 12.39 20.80 -8.51
C GLU A 117 13.48 21.35 -7.58
N LYS A 118 13.41 21.01 -6.27
CA LYS A 118 14.41 21.40 -5.30
C LYS A 118 15.80 20.88 -5.61
N LEU A 119 15.92 19.63 -6.09
CA LEU A 119 17.19 19.05 -6.49
C LEU A 119 17.75 19.71 -7.77
N ARG A 120 16.90 19.99 -8.77
CA ARG A 120 17.31 20.72 -9.98
C ARG A 120 17.79 22.14 -9.64
N LYS A 121 17.07 22.88 -8.80
CA LYS A 121 17.48 24.21 -8.31
C LYS A 121 18.79 24.17 -7.52
N ALA A 122 19.12 23.07 -6.90
CA ALA A 122 20.39 22.84 -6.21
C ALA A 122 21.54 22.39 -7.15
N GLY A 123 21.32 22.38 -8.49
CA GLY A 123 22.32 22.07 -9.49
C GLY A 123 22.46 20.60 -9.89
N TYR A 124 21.64 19.69 -9.33
CA TYR A 124 21.71 18.27 -9.69
C TYR A 124 21.11 17.98 -11.06
N LYS A 125 21.72 17.05 -11.79
CA LYS A 125 21.15 16.47 -13.01
C LYS A 125 20.10 15.44 -12.61
N VAL A 126 18.81 15.83 -12.64
CA VAL A 126 17.68 14.97 -12.25
C VAL A 126 16.96 14.46 -13.48
N LYS A 127 16.86 13.12 -13.63
CA LYS A 127 16.10 12.43 -14.67
C LYS A 127 14.92 11.71 -14.04
N ASN A 128 13.71 11.97 -14.55
CA ASN A 128 12.52 11.18 -14.25
C ASN A 128 12.29 10.18 -15.39
N LEU A 129 12.19 8.89 -15.04
CA LEU A 129 11.96 7.81 -16.01
C LEU A 129 10.47 7.65 -16.32
N ASN A 130 9.61 8.11 -15.43
CA ASN A 130 8.16 7.87 -15.50
C ASN A 130 7.84 6.38 -15.74
N ASP A 131 8.52 5.51 -14.98
CA ASP A 131 8.45 4.05 -15.13
C ASP A 131 7.15 3.52 -14.55
N GLN A 132 6.33 2.87 -15.39
CA GLN A 132 5.04 2.34 -14.99
C GLN A 132 5.15 1.35 -13.82
N ARG A 133 6.20 0.56 -13.75
CA ARG A 133 6.44 -0.39 -12.64
C ARG A 133 6.63 0.33 -11.30
N CYS A 134 7.28 1.51 -11.31
CA CYS A 134 7.42 2.35 -10.12
C CYS A 134 6.09 2.99 -9.70
N ILE A 135 5.28 3.40 -10.68
CA ILE A 135 3.92 3.91 -10.45
C ILE A 135 3.05 2.81 -9.82
N ASP A 136 3.11 1.58 -10.36
CA ASP A 136 2.31 0.44 -9.89
C ASP A 136 2.69 0.00 -8.47
N LEU A 137 3.95 0.15 -8.05
CA LEU A 137 4.38 -0.09 -6.66
C LEU A 137 3.58 0.73 -5.64
N ASN A 138 3.15 1.95 -6.02
CA ASN A 138 2.53 2.93 -5.12
C ASN A 138 1.19 3.43 -5.67
N LYS A 139 0.48 2.62 -6.47
CA LYS A 139 -0.72 3.01 -7.21
C LYS A 139 -1.78 3.68 -6.33
N GLY A 140 -2.11 3.10 -5.19
CA GLY A 140 -3.10 3.66 -4.27
C GLY A 140 -2.66 4.99 -3.67
N PHE A 141 -1.41 5.09 -3.23
CA PHE A 141 -0.85 6.32 -2.70
C PHE A 141 -0.85 7.45 -3.74
N LEU A 142 -0.33 7.19 -4.95
CA LEU A 142 -0.28 8.18 -6.04
C LEU A 142 -1.68 8.59 -6.50
N HIS A 143 -2.62 7.64 -6.58
CA HIS A 143 -4.02 7.92 -6.87
C HIS A 143 -4.63 8.87 -5.83
N LYS A 144 -4.44 8.58 -4.54
CA LYS A 144 -4.93 9.44 -3.46
C LYS A 144 -4.26 10.81 -3.46
N ALA A 145 -2.95 10.88 -3.68
CA ALA A 145 -2.22 12.14 -3.76
C ALA A 145 -2.79 13.05 -4.86
N LYS A 146 -3.12 12.48 -6.03
CA LYS A 146 -3.67 13.19 -7.19
C LYS A 146 -5.17 13.50 -7.07
N LEU A 147 -5.99 12.50 -6.72
CA LEU A 147 -7.45 12.59 -6.78
C LEU A 147 -8.13 12.80 -5.42
N LYS A 148 -7.36 12.87 -4.34
CA LYS A 148 -7.83 13.10 -2.95
C LYS A 148 -8.82 12.03 -2.45
N ARG A 149 -8.81 10.84 -3.05
CA ARG A 149 -9.63 9.69 -2.67
C ARG A 149 -8.83 8.39 -2.80
N PRO A 150 -9.13 7.35 -1.99
CA PRO A 150 -8.44 6.07 -2.09
C PRO A 150 -8.68 5.40 -3.44
N PHE A 151 -7.73 4.55 -3.83
CA PHE A 151 -7.89 3.65 -4.96
C PHE A 151 -8.76 2.47 -4.53
N ILE A 152 -9.83 2.20 -5.29
CA ILE A 152 -10.74 1.09 -5.03
C ILE A 152 -10.55 0.04 -6.12
N ARG A 153 -10.20 -1.18 -5.69
CA ARG A 153 -10.08 -2.35 -6.55
C ARG A 153 -11.25 -3.29 -6.28
N ALA A 154 -12.06 -3.54 -7.28
CA ALA A 154 -13.11 -4.56 -7.19
C ALA A 154 -12.53 -5.92 -7.62
N LYS A 155 -12.76 -6.96 -6.81
CA LYS A 155 -12.42 -8.35 -7.09
C LYS A 155 -13.72 -9.17 -7.13
N VAL A 156 -13.96 -9.80 -8.26
CA VAL A 156 -15.08 -10.74 -8.46
C VAL A 156 -14.51 -12.10 -8.84
N ALA A 157 -15.07 -13.18 -8.27
CA ALA A 157 -14.82 -14.54 -8.72
C ALA A 157 -16.00 -14.98 -9.61
N MET A 158 -15.73 -15.28 -10.87
CA MET A 158 -16.77 -15.67 -11.82
C MET A 158 -16.26 -16.71 -12.82
N SER A 159 -17.16 -17.49 -13.39
CA SER A 159 -16.90 -18.37 -14.52
C SER A 159 -16.74 -17.58 -15.82
N ALA A 160 -16.35 -18.25 -16.92
CA ALA A 160 -16.18 -17.60 -18.22
C ALA A 160 -17.49 -16.98 -18.76
N ASP A 161 -18.64 -17.54 -18.37
CA ASP A 161 -19.98 -17.03 -18.68
C ASP A 161 -20.52 -16.07 -17.58
N SER A 162 -19.63 -15.49 -16.77
CA SER A 162 -19.91 -14.47 -15.75
C SER A 162 -20.83 -14.92 -14.61
N LYS A 163 -20.90 -16.23 -14.33
CA LYS A 163 -21.63 -16.74 -13.15
C LYS A 163 -20.76 -16.66 -11.90
N SER A 164 -21.31 -16.08 -10.84
CA SER A 164 -20.62 -15.92 -9.54
C SER A 164 -20.99 -16.98 -8.49
N VAL A 165 -22.01 -17.79 -8.78
CA VAL A 165 -22.49 -18.88 -7.91
C VAL A 165 -22.80 -20.14 -8.71
N PHE A 166 -22.72 -21.29 -8.05
CA PHE A 166 -23.19 -22.56 -8.62
C PHE A 166 -24.65 -22.78 -8.24
N LEU A 167 -25.47 -23.25 -9.17
CA LEU A 167 -26.86 -23.68 -8.89
C LEU A 167 -26.90 -24.83 -7.87
N SER A 168 -25.93 -25.72 -7.93
CA SER A 168 -25.77 -26.79 -6.94
C SER A 168 -24.90 -26.31 -5.80
N LYS A 169 -25.38 -26.36 -4.57
CA LYS A 169 -24.63 -26.03 -3.34
C LYS A 169 -23.43 -26.96 -3.05
N LYS A 170 -23.20 -27.99 -3.89
CA LYS A 170 -22.09 -28.96 -3.76
C LYS A 170 -20.70 -28.37 -3.98
N ARG A 171 -20.55 -27.28 -4.74
CA ARG A 171 -19.28 -26.58 -4.93
C ARG A 171 -19.35 -25.15 -4.40
N LYS A 172 -18.45 -24.84 -3.48
CA LYS A 172 -18.32 -23.48 -2.89
C LYS A 172 -17.42 -22.57 -3.71
N TRP A 173 -16.43 -23.12 -4.42
CA TRP A 173 -15.37 -22.33 -5.04
C TRP A 173 -15.40 -22.40 -6.57
N ILE A 174 -15.50 -21.24 -7.22
CA ILE A 174 -15.43 -21.11 -8.70
C ILE A 174 -13.97 -21.14 -9.16
N THR A 175 -13.07 -20.55 -8.38
CA THR A 175 -11.64 -20.40 -8.72
C THR A 175 -10.77 -21.39 -7.95
N GLY A 176 -9.66 -21.82 -8.59
CA GLY A 176 -8.69 -22.75 -8.00
C GLY A 176 -7.82 -22.12 -6.89
N MET A 177 -6.99 -22.95 -6.27
CA MET A 177 -6.07 -22.53 -5.18
C MET A 177 -5.12 -21.39 -5.59
N PRO A 178 -4.49 -21.40 -6.80
CA PRO A 178 -3.61 -20.30 -7.19
C PRO A 178 -4.30 -18.94 -7.14
N ALA A 179 -5.49 -18.81 -7.74
CA ALA A 179 -6.26 -17.56 -7.73
C ALA A 179 -6.67 -17.14 -6.32
N ARG A 180 -7.04 -18.11 -5.44
CA ARG A 180 -7.36 -17.81 -4.04
C ARG A 180 -6.14 -17.38 -3.23
N ASN A 181 -4.95 -17.89 -3.55
CA ASN A 181 -3.70 -17.41 -2.97
C ASN A 181 -3.37 -15.99 -3.44
N ASP A 182 -3.63 -15.67 -4.70
CA ASP A 182 -3.44 -14.31 -5.23
C ASP A 182 -4.32 -13.29 -4.49
N VAL A 183 -5.56 -13.64 -4.18
CA VAL A 183 -6.43 -12.80 -3.33
C VAL A 183 -5.81 -12.49 -1.97
N GLN A 184 -5.00 -13.40 -1.39
CA GLN A 184 -4.32 -13.11 -0.12
C GLN A 184 -3.27 -12.00 -0.26
N TYR A 185 -2.61 -11.89 -1.42
CA TYR A 185 -1.71 -10.77 -1.72
C TYR A 185 -2.50 -9.48 -1.89
N LEU A 186 -3.60 -9.50 -2.64
CA LEU A 186 -4.47 -8.33 -2.81
C LEU A 186 -4.98 -7.81 -1.46
N ARG A 187 -5.40 -8.72 -0.56
CA ARG A 187 -5.77 -8.37 0.81
C ARG A 187 -4.62 -7.75 1.59
N ALA A 188 -3.44 -8.37 1.52
CA ALA A 188 -2.26 -7.89 2.23
C ALA A 188 -1.79 -6.50 1.76
N GLU A 189 -1.99 -6.18 0.50
CA GLU A 189 -1.67 -4.87 -0.10
C GLU A 189 -2.68 -3.78 0.26
N SER A 190 -3.91 -4.15 0.63
CA SER A 190 -4.98 -3.20 0.88
C SER A 190 -5.01 -2.72 2.33
N ASP A 191 -5.39 -1.46 2.55
CA ASP A 191 -5.63 -0.91 3.90
C ASP A 191 -6.97 -1.38 4.45
N ILE A 192 -7.96 -1.52 3.55
CA ILE A 192 -9.33 -1.95 3.87
C ILE A 192 -9.75 -3.07 2.92
N ILE A 193 -10.39 -4.09 3.48
CA ILE A 193 -11.23 -5.04 2.74
C ILE A 193 -12.68 -4.63 2.99
N LEU A 194 -13.42 -4.38 1.92
CA LEU A 194 -14.81 -3.95 1.95
C LEU A 194 -15.71 -5.03 1.36
N THR A 195 -16.82 -5.33 2.01
CA THR A 195 -17.82 -6.30 1.51
C THR A 195 -19.24 -5.87 1.83
N GLY A 196 -20.23 -6.58 1.31
CA GLY A 196 -21.64 -6.37 1.58
C GLY A 196 -22.19 -7.33 2.65
N ALA A 197 -23.34 -6.96 3.22
CA ALA A 197 -24.07 -7.80 4.21
C ALA A 197 -24.47 -9.17 3.63
N GLY A 198 -24.89 -9.21 2.37
CA GLY A 198 -25.23 -10.48 1.71
C GLY A 198 -24.07 -11.47 1.73
N THR A 199 -22.85 -11.03 1.38
CA THR A 199 -21.66 -11.87 1.44
C THR A 199 -21.38 -12.40 2.85
N ILE A 200 -21.54 -11.55 3.89
CA ILE A 200 -21.36 -11.99 5.29
C ILE A 200 -22.36 -13.08 5.65
N ASN A 201 -23.64 -12.88 5.32
CA ASN A 201 -24.73 -13.74 5.75
C ASN A 201 -24.77 -15.09 4.98
N GLU A 202 -24.38 -15.07 3.70
CA GLU A 202 -24.47 -16.26 2.83
C GLU A 202 -23.17 -17.06 2.78
N ASP A 203 -22.03 -16.38 2.64
CA ASP A 203 -20.73 -17.04 2.42
C ASP A 203 -19.94 -17.25 3.71
N VAL A 204 -20.32 -16.58 4.79
CA VAL A 204 -19.71 -16.67 6.12
C VAL A 204 -18.18 -16.51 6.03
N PRO A 205 -17.66 -15.43 5.40
CA PRO A 205 -16.24 -15.29 5.09
C PRO A 205 -15.44 -14.78 6.27
N SER A 206 -14.14 -15.10 6.30
CA SER A 206 -13.22 -14.54 7.29
C SER A 206 -12.59 -13.20 6.90
N MET A 207 -12.50 -12.90 5.61
CA MET A 207 -11.96 -11.64 5.05
C MET A 207 -10.62 -11.19 5.68
N ASN A 208 -9.69 -12.10 5.88
CA ASN A 208 -8.36 -11.84 6.47
C ASN A 208 -7.25 -12.46 5.62
N VAL A 209 -6.02 -12.04 5.88
CA VAL A 209 -4.80 -12.64 5.30
C VAL A 209 -4.40 -13.85 6.13
N ARG A 210 -4.19 -15.00 5.45
CA ARG A 210 -3.86 -16.30 6.08
C ARG A 210 -2.59 -16.94 5.53
N LEU A 211 -2.00 -16.38 4.47
CA LEU A 211 -0.77 -16.91 3.87
C LEU A 211 0.41 -16.75 4.85
N LYS A 212 0.97 -17.87 5.32
CA LYS A 212 2.05 -17.89 6.31
C LYS A 212 3.23 -17.00 5.92
N LYS A 213 3.63 -17.02 4.64
CA LYS A 213 4.74 -16.19 4.15
C LYS A 213 4.50 -14.68 4.26
N ILE A 214 3.25 -14.22 4.17
CA ILE A 214 2.90 -12.81 4.41
C ILE A 214 2.89 -12.51 5.90
N LEU A 215 2.30 -13.40 6.70
CA LEU A 215 2.23 -13.24 8.15
C LEU A 215 3.61 -13.27 8.83
N ALA A 216 4.63 -13.84 8.18
CA ALA A 216 6.00 -13.85 8.67
C ALA A 216 6.70 -12.47 8.62
N HIS A 217 6.14 -11.47 7.92
CA HIS A 217 6.69 -10.12 7.91
C HIS A 217 6.45 -9.44 9.26
N LYS A 218 7.52 -9.03 9.94
CA LYS A 218 7.49 -8.54 11.35
C LYS A 218 6.56 -7.34 11.58
N ALA A 219 6.45 -6.45 10.61
CA ALA A 219 5.61 -5.25 10.70
C ALA A 219 4.27 -5.39 9.95
N PHE A 220 3.93 -6.60 9.48
CA PHE A 220 2.66 -6.84 8.82
C PHE A 220 1.49 -6.64 9.79
N SER A 221 0.49 -5.89 9.33
CA SER A 221 -0.79 -5.75 10.03
C SER A 221 -1.94 -6.17 9.12
N GLN A 222 -2.93 -6.86 9.69
CA GLN A 222 -4.14 -7.23 8.96
C GLN A 222 -4.86 -5.99 8.44
N PRO A 223 -5.40 -6.02 7.20
CA PRO A 223 -6.27 -4.95 6.70
C PRO A 223 -7.49 -4.80 7.59
N LYS A 224 -8.03 -3.58 7.68
CA LYS A 224 -9.29 -3.32 8.35
C LYS A 224 -10.43 -3.94 7.55
N ARG A 225 -11.38 -4.57 8.21
CA ARG A 225 -12.53 -5.20 7.56
C ARG A 225 -13.75 -4.31 7.68
N TYR A 226 -14.32 -3.95 6.54
CA TYR A 226 -15.51 -3.10 6.44
C TYR A 226 -16.66 -3.88 5.82
N VAL A 227 -17.85 -3.73 6.37
CA VAL A 227 -19.07 -4.31 5.79
C VAL A 227 -20.14 -3.24 5.62
N PHE A 228 -20.71 -3.16 4.42
CA PHE A 228 -21.90 -2.35 4.16
C PHE A 228 -23.14 -3.08 4.63
N SER A 229 -23.83 -2.50 5.62
CA SER A 229 -25.12 -2.98 6.12
C SER A 229 -25.95 -1.81 6.64
N LYS A 230 -26.84 -1.29 5.79
CA LYS A 230 -27.68 -0.12 6.13
C LYS A 230 -28.39 -0.31 7.47
N ASP A 231 -29.06 -1.45 7.64
CA ASP A 231 -29.92 -1.75 8.78
C ASP A 231 -29.29 -2.70 9.80
N MET A 232 -27.99 -3.05 9.62
CA MET A 232 -27.21 -3.97 10.46
C MET A 232 -27.83 -5.38 10.59
N VAL A 233 -28.49 -5.85 9.52
CA VAL A 233 -28.92 -7.24 9.40
C VAL A 233 -27.72 -8.09 9.00
N LEU A 234 -27.03 -8.66 9.98
CA LEU A 234 -25.74 -9.37 9.83
C LEU A 234 -25.72 -10.61 10.73
N ASP A 235 -25.09 -11.68 10.23
CA ASP A 235 -24.67 -12.79 11.07
C ASP A 235 -23.46 -12.36 11.92
N TRP A 236 -23.74 -11.98 13.16
CA TRP A 236 -22.72 -11.51 14.10
C TRP A 236 -21.77 -12.62 14.61
N ASN A 237 -22.11 -13.89 14.37
CA ASN A 237 -21.28 -15.05 14.68
C ASN A 237 -20.35 -15.44 13.51
N ALA A 238 -20.42 -14.72 12.38
CA ALA A 238 -19.55 -14.99 11.25
C ALA A 238 -18.07 -14.78 11.62
N PRO A 239 -17.13 -15.57 11.08
CA PRO A 239 -15.68 -15.42 11.31
C PRO A 239 -15.16 -14.02 11.02
N PHE A 240 -15.84 -13.26 10.17
CA PHE A 240 -15.57 -11.84 9.93
C PHE A 240 -15.55 -11.04 11.25
N PHE A 241 -16.44 -11.31 12.18
CA PHE A 241 -16.56 -10.61 13.46
C PHE A 241 -15.73 -11.24 14.58
N GLU A 242 -15.58 -12.55 14.59
CA GLU A 242 -14.85 -13.29 15.63
C GLU A 242 -13.32 -13.06 15.56
N LEU A 243 -12.77 -13.11 14.34
CA LEU A 243 -11.32 -13.04 14.15
C LEU A 243 -10.73 -11.71 14.61
N PRO A 244 -9.48 -11.69 15.13
CA PRO A 244 -8.77 -10.48 15.53
C PRO A 244 -8.66 -9.44 14.42
N GLY A 245 -8.49 -8.16 14.79
CA GLY A 245 -8.34 -7.02 13.87
C GLY A 245 -9.54 -6.06 13.93
N GLN A 246 -9.37 -4.89 13.32
CA GLN A 246 -10.41 -3.85 13.29
C GLN A 246 -11.54 -4.21 12.33
N LYS A 247 -12.77 -4.05 12.79
CA LYS A 247 -14.01 -4.26 12.04
C LYS A 247 -14.85 -2.98 12.07
N VAL A 248 -15.44 -2.64 10.94
CA VAL A 248 -16.28 -1.45 10.83
C VAL A 248 -17.56 -1.80 10.07
N VAL A 249 -18.70 -1.53 10.68
CA VAL A 249 -19.97 -1.59 9.97
C VAL A 249 -20.28 -0.20 9.42
N VAL A 250 -20.42 -0.12 8.11
CA VAL A 250 -20.89 1.08 7.42
C VAL A 250 -22.41 1.02 7.41
N THR A 251 -23.05 1.98 8.05
CA THR A 251 -24.50 1.92 8.33
C THR A 251 -25.14 3.30 8.43
N SER A 252 -26.46 3.38 8.30
CA SER A 252 -27.22 4.58 8.62
C SER A 252 -27.68 4.66 10.09
N LYS A 253 -27.54 3.59 10.85
CA LYS A 253 -27.94 3.51 12.27
C LYS A 253 -26.90 4.13 13.20
N ARG A 254 -27.35 4.62 14.37
CA ARG A 254 -26.49 5.32 15.34
C ARG A 254 -25.92 4.45 16.46
N GLY A 255 -26.35 3.22 16.61
CA GLY A 255 -25.90 2.35 17.71
C GLY A 255 -25.78 0.89 17.30
N LEU A 256 -24.95 0.13 18.00
CA LEU A 256 -24.81 -1.31 17.81
C LEU A 256 -26.01 -2.07 18.42
N PRO A 257 -26.52 -3.11 17.76
CA PRO A 257 -27.49 -4.00 18.34
C PRO A 257 -26.92 -4.75 19.56
N LYS A 258 -27.78 -5.25 20.46
CA LYS A 258 -27.33 -5.98 21.65
C LYS A 258 -26.37 -7.14 21.33
N SER A 259 -26.64 -7.88 20.26
CA SER A 259 -25.84 -9.02 19.80
C SER A 259 -24.41 -8.65 19.36
N ALA A 260 -24.15 -7.38 19.04
CA ALA A 260 -22.84 -6.94 18.56
C ALA A 260 -22.01 -6.19 19.62
N ARG A 261 -22.57 -5.89 20.78
CA ARG A 261 -21.89 -5.02 21.79
C ARG A 261 -20.61 -5.60 22.36
N ASN A 262 -20.49 -6.92 22.42
CA ASN A 262 -19.33 -7.62 22.98
C ASN A 262 -18.23 -7.94 21.93
N ILE A 263 -18.45 -7.58 20.67
CA ILE A 263 -17.47 -7.84 19.60
C ILE A 263 -16.28 -6.88 19.76
N LYS A 264 -15.10 -7.44 20.01
CA LYS A 264 -13.88 -6.64 20.19
C LYS A 264 -13.47 -5.93 18.90
N ASN A 265 -13.00 -4.68 19.03
CA ASN A 265 -12.52 -3.86 17.92
C ASN A 265 -13.55 -3.64 16.80
N LEU A 266 -14.84 -3.61 17.17
CA LEU A 266 -15.94 -3.24 16.29
C LEU A 266 -16.28 -1.76 16.46
N SER A 267 -16.47 -1.07 15.35
CA SER A 267 -16.90 0.33 15.32
C SER A 267 -17.91 0.57 14.19
N LEU A 268 -18.56 1.72 14.22
CA LEU A 268 -19.50 2.14 13.19
C LEU A 268 -18.90 3.29 12.36
N LEU A 269 -19.15 3.26 11.07
CA LEU A 269 -19.01 4.40 10.18
C LEU A 269 -20.41 4.78 9.67
N ASN A 270 -21.00 5.81 10.26
CA ASN A 270 -22.29 6.29 9.80
C ASN A 270 -22.18 6.91 8.41
N CYS A 271 -23.03 6.46 7.50
CA CYS A 271 -23.16 7.00 6.15
C CYS A 271 -24.61 7.36 5.87
N LYS A 272 -24.80 8.37 5.02
CA LYS A 272 -26.13 8.73 4.52
C LYS A 272 -26.72 7.58 3.73
N SER A 273 -28.05 7.52 3.66
CA SER A 273 -28.78 6.60 2.81
C SER A 273 -29.23 7.31 1.54
N TYR A 274 -29.28 6.58 0.44
CA TYR A 274 -29.92 6.95 -0.81
C TYR A 274 -30.93 5.84 -1.16
N GLY A 275 -32.19 6.12 -0.97
CA GLY A 275 -33.24 5.12 -1.05
C GLY A 275 -33.00 3.95 -0.09
N GLN A 276 -33.04 2.74 -0.61
CA GLN A 276 -32.77 1.51 0.17
C GLN A 276 -31.29 1.21 0.36
N PHE A 277 -30.38 1.97 -0.22
CA PHE A 277 -28.93 1.75 -0.16
C PHE A 277 -28.22 2.80 0.69
N LEU A 278 -27.00 2.50 1.13
CA LEU A 278 -26.09 3.50 1.66
C LEU A 278 -25.48 4.29 0.50
N ASP A 279 -25.24 5.58 0.71
CA ASP A 279 -24.62 6.46 -0.27
C ASP A 279 -23.11 6.16 -0.40
N PRO A 280 -22.65 5.60 -1.54
CA PRO A 280 -21.24 5.29 -1.73
C PRO A 280 -20.36 6.54 -1.84
N LYS A 281 -20.90 7.67 -2.31
CA LYS A 281 -20.17 8.95 -2.38
C LYS A 281 -19.86 9.45 -0.99
N ASN A 282 -20.84 9.42 -0.08
CA ASN A 282 -20.63 9.82 1.31
C ASN A 282 -19.63 8.90 2.04
N PHE A 283 -19.63 7.59 1.74
CA PHE A 283 -18.60 6.68 2.23
C PHE A 283 -17.21 7.09 1.75
N VAL A 284 -17.02 7.31 0.44
CA VAL A 284 -15.73 7.71 -0.13
C VAL A 284 -15.23 9.03 0.46
N GLU A 285 -16.11 10.04 0.62
CA GLU A 285 -15.77 11.31 1.27
C GLU A 285 -15.22 11.10 2.69
N LYS A 286 -15.85 10.24 3.48
CA LYS A 286 -15.42 9.94 4.85
C LYS A 286 -14.10 9.19 4.91
N ILE A 287 -13.94 8.16 4.09
CA ILE A 287 -12.71 7.37 4.05
C ILE A 287 -11.52 8.18 3.50
N SER A 288 -11.77 9.11 2.59
CA SER A 288 -10.72 9.98 2.02
C SER A 288 -9.99 10.82 3.07
N LYS A 289 -10.65 11.12 4.20
CA LYS A 289 -10.08 11.86 5.34
C LYS A 289 -9.18 10.98 6.24
N LEU A 290 -9.21 9.67 6.06
CA LEU A 290 -8.41 8.72 6.82
C LEU A 290 -7.10 8.39 6.09
N PRO A 291 -6.07 7.87 6.78
CA PRO A 291 -4.84 7.38 6.17
C PRO A 291 -5.09 6.02 5.47
N VAL A 292 -5.88 6.04 4.40
CA VAL A 292 -6.27 4.89 3.59
C VAL A 292 -5.94 5.21 2.15
N ASN A 293 -5.12 4.38 1.52
CA ASN A 293 -4.70 4.52 0.13
C ASN A 293 -5.42 3.50 -0.78
N ASP A 294 -5.57 2.27 -0.29
CA ASP A 294 -6.08 1.14 -1.07
C ASP A 294 -7.26 0.46 -0.38
N ILE A 295 -8.33 0.25 -1.13
CA ILE A 295 -9.52 -0.51 -0.71
C ILE A 295 -9.72 -1.67 -1.66
N LEU A 296 -9.80 -2.89 -1.13
CA LEU A 296 -10.22 -4.08 -1.86
C LEU A 296 -11.70 -4.33 -1.60
N LEU A 297 -12.52 -4.19 -2.64
CA LEU A 297 -13.92 -4.60 -2.61
C LEU A 297 -14.02 -6.06 -3.03
N GLU A 298 -14.52 -6.91 -2.14
CA GLU A 298 -14.77 -8.33 -2.37
C GLU A 298 -16.25 -8.66 -2.23
N SER A 299 -16.77 -9.39 -3.21
CA SER A 299 -18.12 -9.93 -3.21
C SER A 299 -18.08 -11.39 -3.66
#